data_52c9eb225f0434601e64d506222d7f30
#
_entry.id   52c9eb225f0434601e64d506222d7f30
#
_cell.length_a   1.000
_cell.length_b   1.000
_cell.length_c   1.000
_cell.angle_alpha   90.00
_cell.angle_beta   90.00
_cell.angle_gamma   90.00
#
_symmetry.space_group_name_H-M   'P 1'
#
loop_
_entity.id
_entity.type
_entity.pdbx_description
1 polymer ?
#
loop_
_entity_poly.entity_id
_entity_poly.type
_entity_poly.pdbx_seq_one_letter_code
_entity_poly.pdbx_strand_id
1 'polypeptide(L)'
;MAPTSRFPWPQRTTLTAGVLLLVSALLLLIVRSRAALPVTGTITIPVDGPVVSFAEAAVQGAGFLVAALGIAGEVGIAGGSRLGRTALVVWGVRDLVLAVLGSVATGSGPGASVLVVLGTALSVLFPAAAVVAAVVVVRAEVLSGLARWVLVPVAVLACASGSLSFLPAPVVLGVATALVAVPIELLDPVLTALVGIAFLLWSRMEAVKHRARTAYEAW
;
A
#
# COMPACT_ATOMS: atom_id res chain seq x y z
N MET A 1 -39.19 3.29 -5.25
CA MET A 1 -38.21 4.31 -5.61
C MET A 1 -36.86 3.84 -5.11
N ALA A 2 -35.96 3.43 -6.01
CA ALA A 2 -34.60 3.03 -5.62
C ALA A 2 -33.82 4.30 -5.22
N PRO A 3 -33.06 4.31 -4.12
CA PRO A 3 -32.22 5.44 -3.78
C PRO A 3 -31.15 5.58 -4.87
N THR A 4 -31.28 6.59 -5.70
CA THR A 4 -30.24 6.98 -6.65
C THR A 4 -29.02 7.34 -5.81
N SER A 5 -27.98 6.50 -5.84
CA SER A 5 -26.71 6.79 -5.18
C SER A 5 -26.14 8.08 -5.79
N ARG A 6 -26.23 9.18 -5.05
CA ARG A 6 -25.80 10.52 -5.49
C ARG A 6 -24.27 10.68 -5.52
N PHE A 7 -23.53 9.62 -5.35
CA PHE A 7 -22.06 9.69 -5.34
C PHE A 7 -21.50 9.26 -6.69
N PRO A 8 -20.70 10.10 -7.33
CA PRO A 8 -19.98 9.71 -8.54
C PRO A 8 -19.09 8.51 -8.22
N TRP A 9 -19.10 7.53 -9.12
CA TRP A 9 -18.31 6.32 -8.98
C TRP A 9 -16.81 6.68 -8.95
N PRO A 10 -15.98 6.07 -8.08
CA PRO A 10 -14.56 6.42 -7.93
C PRO A 10 -13.68 5.85 -9.05
N GLN A 11 -14.08 6.04 -10.32
CA GLN A 11 -13.35 5.50 -11.47
C GLN A 11 -11.98 6.15 -11.67
N ARG A 12 -11.92 7.48 -11.64
CA ARG A 12 -10.66 8.23 -11.82
C ARG A 12 -9.77 8.02 -10.60
N THR A 13 -10.36 8.02 -9.42
CA THR A 13 -9.69 7.74 -8.16
C THR A 13 -8.99 6.38 -8.18
N THR A 14 -9.71 5.31 -8.53
CA THR A 14 -9.13 3.96 -8.57
C THR A 14 -8.15 3.77 -9.71
N LEU A 15 -8.38 4.40 -10.86
CA LEU A 15 -7.44 4.37 -11.97
C LEU A 15 -6.11 5.04 -11.58
N THR A 16 -6.16 6.26 -11.03
CA THR A 16 -4.96 7.00 -10.65
C THR A 16 -4.24 6.31 -9.49
N ALA A 17 -4.96 5.87 -8.46
CA ALA A 17 -4.38 5.12 -7.35
C ALA A 17 -3.74 3.81 -7.85
N GLY A 18 -4.41 3.09 -8.74
CA GLY A 18 -3.91 1.85 -9.33
C GLY A 18 -2.60 2.05 -10.11
N VAL A 19 -2.51 3.11 -10.93
CA VAL A 19 -1.28 3.45 -11.66
C VAL A 19 -0.15 3.79 -10.70
N LEU A 20 -0.40 4.63 -9.70
CA LEU A 20 0.62 5.02 -8.71
C LEU A 20 1.14 3.81 -7.93
N LEU A 21 0.25 2.92 -7.49
CA LEU A 21 0.64 1.70 -6.77
C LEU A 21 1.43 0.73 -7.65
N LEU A 22 1.10 0.61 -8.96
CA LEU A 22 1.91 -0.19 -9.88
C LEU A 22 3.29 0.40 -10.12
N VAL A 23 3.39 1.72 -10.25
CA VAL A 23 4.69 2.40 -10.39
C VAL A 23 5.53 2.19 -9.14
N SER A 24 4.94 2.37 -7.95
CA SER A 24 5.62 2.10 -6.67
C SER A 24 6.08 0.64 -6.57
N ALA A 25 5.21 -0.32 -6.87
CA ALA A 25 5.56 -1.74 -6.85
C ALA A 25 6.73 -2.08 -7.80
N LEU A 26 6.75 -1.49 -8.99
CA LEU A 26 7.84 -1.66 -9.94
C LEU A 26 9.15 -1.06 -9.43
N LEU A 27 9.11 0.14 -8.86
CA LEU A 27 10.28 0.77 -8.24
C LEU A 27 10.82 -0.09 -7.10
N LEU A 28 9.94 -0.55 -6.21
CA LEU A 28 10.30 -1.41 -5.08
C LEU A 28 10.90 -2.74 -5.57
N LEU A 29 10.32 -3.35 -6.59
CA LEU A 29 10.84 -4.58 -7.17
C LEU A 29 12.25 -4.38 -7.76
N ILE A 30 12.49 -3.26 -8.46
CA ILE A 30 13.81 -2.92 -9.00
C ILE A 30 14.83 -2.75 -7.86
N VAL A 31 14.47 -2.05 -6.78
CA VAL A 31 15.35 -1.83 -5.63
C VAL A 31 15.68 -3.18 -4.95
N ARG A 32 14.67 -3.99 -4.68
CA ARG A 32 14.82 -5.28 -3.97
C ARG A 32 15.53 -6.34 -4.81
N SER A 33 15.27 -6.43 -6.13
CA SER A 33 15.94 -7.39 -7.00
C SER A 33 17.45 -7.16 -7.09
N ARG A 34 17.91 -5.90 -6.97
CA ARG A 34 19.34 -5.57 -6.95
C ARG A 34 20.02 -5.98 -5.66
N ALA A 35 19.34 -5.86 -4.52
CA ALA A 35 19.87 -6.34 -3.25
C ALA A 35 20.02 -7.87 -3.23
N ALA A 36 19.21 -8.60 -4.02
CA ALA A 36 19.20 -10.05 -4.08
C ALA A 36 20.14 -10.66 -5.14
N LEU A 37 20.54 -9.90 -6.16
CA LEU A 37 21.38 -10.39 -7.25
C LEU A 37 22.80 -9.80 -7.14
N PRO A 38 23.86 -10.62 -7.01
CA PRO A 38 25.23 -10.13 -7.14
C PRO A 38 25.43 -9.70 -8.59
N VAL A 39 25.38 -8.38 -8.84
CA VAL A 39 25.56 -7.83 -10.17
C VAL A 39 27.04 -7.89 -10.56
N THR A 40 27.41 -8.87 -11.38
CA THR A 40 28.73 -8.99 -12.01
C THR A 40 28.86 -8.17 -13.29
N GLY A 41 28.07 -7.10 -13.48
CA GLY A 41 28.03 -6.36 -14.73
C GLY A 41 28.09 -4.83 -14.56
N THR A 42 28.75 -4.19 -15.49
CA THR A 42 29.18 -2.78 -15.59
C THR A 42 28.07 -1.72 -15.74
N ILE A 43 26.81 -2.03 -15.48
CA ILE A 43 25.75 -1.01 -15.49
C ILE A 43 25.41 -0.64 -14.04
N THR A 44 26.22 0.23 -13.48
CA THR A 44 25.91 0.93 -12.23
C THR A 44 24.95 2.10 -12.54
N ILE A 45 23.66 1.83 -12.63
CA ILE A 45 22.71 2.92 -12.43
C ILE A 45 22.77 3.20 -10.90
N PRO A 46 23.11 4.42 -10.46
CA PRO A 46 23.16 4.77 -9.04
C PRO A 46 21.72 4.89 -8.49
N VAL A 47 21.05 3.76 -8.37
CA VAL A 47 19.68 3.67 -7.81
C VAL A 47 19.73 3.39 -6.30
N ASP A 48 20.95 3.19 -5.78
CA ASP A 48 21.19 2.90 -4.37
C ASP A 48 21.36 4.22 -3.61
N GLY A 49 20.26 4.73 -3.10
CA GLY A 49 20.32 5.91 -2.27
C GLY A 49 18.99 6.19 -1.56
N PRO A 50 19.04 6.92 -0.46
CA PRO A 50 17.84 7.33 0.26
C PRO A 50 16.81 8.01 -0.66
N VAL A 51 17.26 8.68 -1.72
CA VAL A 51 16.40 9.37 -2.70
C VAL A 51 15.42 8.42 -3.38
N VAL A 52 15.85 7.23 -3.79
CA VAL A 52 14.96 6.27 -4.49
C VAL A 52 13.97 5.65 -3.51
N SER A 53 14.42 5.33 -2.30
CA SER A 53 13.52 4.82 -1.26
C SER A 53 12.47 5.88 -0.86
N PHE A 54 12.86 7.15 -0.79
CA PHE A 54 11.91 8.25 -0.56
C PHE A 54 10.95 8.44 -1.74
N ALA A 55 11.43 8.37 -2.98
CA ALA A 55 10.60 8.50 -4.16
C ALA A 55 9.57 7.36 -4.25
N GLU A 56 10.01 6.14 -3.99
CA GLU A 56 9.12 4.96 -3.94
C GLU A 56 8.06 5.13 -2.86
N ALA A 57 8.47 5.44 -1.61
CA ALA A 57 7.56 5.66 -0.49
C ALA A 57 6.58 6.82 -0.75
N ALA A 58 7.02 7.88 -1.42
CA ALA A 58 6.17 9.01 -1.79
C ALA A 58 5.13 8.60 -2.85
N VAL A 59 5.52 7.84 -3.86
CA VAL A 59 4.60 7.36 -4.92
C VAL A 59 3.58 6.39 -4.34
N GLN A 60 3.99 5.46 -3.47
CA GLN A 60 3.10 4.54 -2.78
C GLN A 60 2.12 5.29 -1.87
N GLY A 61 2.64 6.22 -1.07
CA GLY A 61 1.84 7.07 -0.21
C GLY A 61 0.81 7.87 -1.00
N ALA A 62 1.21 8.48 -2.13
CA ALA A 62 0.31 9.20 -3.01
C ALA A 62 -0.81 8.28 -3.57
N GLY A 63 -0.50 7.04 -3.93
CA GLY A 63 -1.48 6.05 -4.38
C GLY A 63 -2.55 5.79 -3.32
N PHE A 64 -2.15 5.53 -2.08
CA PHE A 64 -3.09 5.32 -0.98
C PHE A 64 -3.84 6.60 -0.56
N LEU A 65 -3.20 7.77 -0.62
CA LEU A 65 -3.87 9.06 -0.37
C LEU A 65 -4.96 9.33 -1.40
N VAL A 66 -4.67 9.12 -2.67
CA VAL A 66 -5.67 9.22 -3.75
C VAL A 66 -6.81 8.23 -3.51
N ALA A 67 -6.50 6.99 -3.18
CA ALA A 67 -7.52 5.99 -2.87
C ALA A 67 -8.39 6.39 -1.66
N ALA A 68 -7.79 6.99 -0.63
CA ALA A 68 -8.48 7.40 0.59
C ALA A 68 -9.38 8.63 0.39
N LEU A 69 -8.84 9.66 -0.26
CA LEU A 69 -9.48 10.98 -0.34
C LEU A 69 -10.37 11.12 -1.56
N GLY A 70 -10.07 10.40 -2.63
CA GLY A 70 -10.68 10.61 -3.94
C GLY A 70 -10.07 11.80 -4.68
N ILE A 71 -10.34 11.90 -5.97
CA ILE A 71 -9.92 13.01 -6.84
C ILE A 71 -11.10 13.53 -7.67
N ALA A 72 -11.01 14.78 -8.10
CA ALA A 72 -11.97 15.41 -9.01
C ALA A 72 -13.45 15.31 -8.56
N GLY A 73 -13.69 15.36 -7.25
CA GLY A 73 -15.03 15.27 -6.66
C GLY A 73 -15.56 13.84 -6.50
N GLU A 74 -14.78 12.82 -6.86
CA GLU A 74 -15.12 11.44 -6.60
C GLU A 74 -14.89 11.08 -5.11
N VAL A 75 -15.66 10.13 -4.62
CA VAL A 75 -15.49 9.62 -3.25
C VAL A 75 -14.36 8.58 -3.24
N GLY A 76 -13.50 8.63 -2.20
CA GLY A 76 -12.47 7.62 -2.02
C GLY A 76 -13.05 6.22 -1.77
N ILE A 77 -12.21 5.18 -1.85
CA ILE A 77 -12.64 3.77 -1.72
C ILE A 77 -13.20 3.41 -0.34
N ALA A 78 -12.91 4.21 0.68
CA ALA A 78 -13.50 4.10 2.02
C ALA A 78 -14.93 4.68 2.10
N GLY A 79 -15.47 5.19 1.00
CA GLY A 79 -16.78 5.81 0.95
C GLY A 79 -16.89 7.01 1.90
N GLY A 80 -18.02 7.11 2.62
CA GLY A 80 -18.26 8.18 3.61
C GLY A 80 -17.53 7.99 4.95
N SER A 81 -16.85 6.89 5.18
CA SER A 81 -16.22 6.56 6.46
C SER A 81 -14.97 7.41 6.73
N ARG A 82 -15.04 8.28 7.74
CA ARG A 82 -13.88 9.04 8.23
C ARG A 82 -12.78 8.11 8.76
N LEU A 83 -13.19 7.09 9.53
CA LEU A 83 -12.26 6.12 10.08
C LEU A 83 -11.48 5.37 8.98
N GLY A 84 -12.17 4.92 7.92
CA GLY A 84 -11.51 4.25 6.81
C GLY A 84 -10.56 5.14 6.03
N ARG A 85 -10.94 6.41 5.80
CA ARG A 85 -10.05 7.40 5.18
C ARG A 85 -8.80 7.63 6.00
N THR A 86 -8.96 7.88 7.31
CA THR A 86 -7.82 8.08 8.20
C THR A 86 -6.92 6.84 8.24
N ALA A 87 -7.49 5.65 8.31
CA ALA A 87 -6.74 4.41 8.32
C ALA A 87 -5.93 4.21 7.01
N LEU A 88 -6.53 4.49 5.84
CA LEU A 88 -5.83 4.44 4.56
C LEU A 88 -4.71 5.49 4.46
N VAL A 89 -4.93 6.69 4.98
CA VAL A 89 -3.91 7.75 5.03
C VAL A 89 -2.75 7.31 5.92
N VAL A 90 -3.02 6.84 7.13
CA VAL A 90 -2.00 6.35 8.07
C VAL A 90 -1.20 5.20 7.45
N TRP A 91 -1.88 4.25 6.81
CA TRP A 91 -1.22 3.18 6.08
C TRP A 91 -0.37 3.69 4.91
N GLY A 92 -0.90 4.63 4.13
CA GLY A 92 -0.22 5.19 2.96
C GLY A 92 1.05 5.97 3.29
N VAL A 93 1.12 6.64 4.44
CA VAL A 93 2.32 7.38 4.86
C VAL A 93 3.35 6.51 5.58
N ARG A 94 3.05 5.23 5.82
CA ARG A 94 3.91 4.28 6.56
C ARG A 94 5.35 4.31 6.07
N ASP A 95 5.55 4.06 4.78
CA ASP A 95 6.88 3.86 4.22
C ASP A 95 7.67 5.16 4.18
N LEU A 96 6.99 6.29 3.99
CA LEU A 96 7.62 7.60 4.09
C LEU A 96 8.10 7.88 5.53
N VAL A 97 7.26 7.58 6.53
CA VAL A 97 7.64 7.72 7.94
C VAL A 97 8.80 6.81 8.29
N LEU A 98 8.77 5.55 7.86
CA LEU A 98 9.85 4.60 8.10
C LEU A 98 11.15 5.01 7.40
N ALA A 99 11.09 5.55 6.18
CA ALA A 99 12.25 6.07 5.46
C ALA A 99 12.88 7.26 6.19
N VAL A 100 12.06 8.20 6.70
CA VAL A 100 12.55 9.33 7.53
C VAL A 100 13.20 8.81 8.81
N LEU A 101 12.53 7.92 9.54
CA LEU A 101 13.08 7.37 10.78
C LEU A 101 14.38 6.60 10.54
N GLY A 102 14.46 5.80 9.46
CA GLY A 102 15.66 5.09 9.07
C GLY A 102 16.83 6.02 8.76
N SER A 103 16.58 7.17 8.13
CA SER A 103 17.63 8.16 7.83
C SER A 103 18.18 8.86 9.09
N VAL A 104 17.37 8.99 10.14
CA VAL A 104 17.75 9.62 11.42
C VAL A 104 18.41 8.60 12.36
N ALA A 105 18.06 7.32 12.25
CA ALA A 105 18.52 6.24 13.15
C ALA A 105 19.99 5.85 13.00
N THR A 106 20.72 6.41 12.04
CA THR A 106 22.14 6.05 11.78
C THR A 106 23.15 6.53 12.84
N GLY A 107 22.68 7.22 13.91
CA GLY A 107 23.51 7.73 14.99
C GLY A 107 23.39 6.89 16.28
N SER A 108 24.52 6.57 16.91
CA SER A 108 24.62 5.92 18.22
C SER A 108 24.52 6.97 19.37
N GLY A 109 23.43 7.75 19.40
CA GLY A 109 23.24 8.81 20.40
C GLY A 109 22.12 8.49 21.41
N PRO A 110 21.91 9.34 22.45
CA PRO A 110 20.83 9.19 23.43
C PRO A 110 19.42 9.18 22.82
N GLY A 111 19.28 9.59 21.56
CA GLY A 111 18.04 9.46 20.81
C GLY A 111 17.71 8.05 20.31
N ALA A 112 18.65 7.10 20.35
CA ALA A 112 18.42 5.74 19.86
C ALA A 112 17.28 5.02 20.61
N SER A 113 17.18 5.20 21.92
CA SER A 113 16.10 4.62 22.73
C SER A 113 14.72 5.18 22.36
N VAL A 114 14.63 6.47 22.07
CA VAL A 114 13.37 7.10 21.62
C VAL A 114 12.95 6.53 20.25
N LEU A 115 13.90 6.37 19.34
CA LEU A 115 13.63 5.79 18.01
C LEU A 115 13.17 4.34 18.11
N VAL A 116 13.73 3.54 19.03
CA VAL A 116 13.29 2.15 19.29
C VAL A 116 11.83 2.15 19.79
N VAL A 117 11.51 2.98 20.79
CA VAL A 117 10.14 3.07 21.32
C VAL A 117 9.16 3.52 20.22
N LEU A 118 9.53 4.53 19.45
CA LEU A 118 8.71 5.02 18.34
C LEU A 118 8.53 3.93 17.27
N GLY A 119 9.59 3.24 16.86
CA GLY A 119 9.54 2.13 15.91
C GLY A 119 8.61 1.01 16.40
N THR A 120 8.68 0.66 17.70
CA THR A 120 7.78 -0.33 18.30
C THR A 120 6.33 0.13 18.30
N ALA A 121 6.06 1.40 18.62
CA ALA A 121 4.70 1.94 18.55
C ALA A 121 4.14 1.92 17.12
N LEU A 122 4.96 2.25 16.14
CA LEU A 122 4.58 2.25 14.73
C LEU A 122 4.37 0.83 14.18
N SER A 123 5.11 -0.17 14.69
CA SER A 123 4.92 -1.57 14.29
C SER A 123 3.57 -2.16 14.75
N VAL A 124 2.89 -1.52 15.68
CA VAL A 124 1.49 -1.83 16.06
C VAL A 124 0.50 -0.95 15.29
N LEU A 125 0.79 0.34 15.20
CA LEU A 125 -0.12 1.33 14.59
C LEU A 125 -0.40 1.03 13.12
N PHE A 126 0.64 0.75 12.33
CA PHE A 126 0.48 0.54 10.89
C PHE A 126 -0.31 -0.74 10.55
N PRO A 127 -0.02 -1.92 11.13
CA PRO A 127 -0.87 -3.09 10.93
C PRO A 127 -2.32 -2.86 11.37
N ALA A 128 -2.54 -2.21 12.51
CA ALA A 128 -3.89 -1.86 12.95
C ALA A 128 -4.62 -0.97 11.93
N ALA A 129 -3.93 0.04 11.38
CA ALA A 129 -4.48 0.88 10.32
C ALA A 129 -4.81 0.08 9.06
N ALA A 130 -3.94 -0.86 8.63
CA ALA A 130 -4.19 -1.72 7.49
C ALA A 130 -5.45 -2.59 7.68
N VAL A 131 -5.60 -3.19 8.87
CA VAL A 131 -6.80 -4.00 9.21
C VAL A 131 -8.06 -3.15 9.17
N VAL A 132 -8.04 -1.99 9.82
CA VAL A 132 -9.18 -1.06 9.82
C VAL A 132 -9.53 -0.63 8.40
N ALA A 133 -8.53 -0.28 7.58
CA ALA A 133 -8.74 0.10 6.18
C ALA A 133 -9.38 -1.04 5.39
N ALA A 134 -8.85 -2.27 5.51
CA ALA A 134 -9.39 -3.45 4.82
C ALA A 134 -10.84 -3.72 5.22
N VAL A 135 -11.15 -3.72 6.53
CA VAL A 135 -12.52 -3.95 7.04
C VAL A 135 -13.48 -2.87 6.55
N VAL A 136 -13.07 -1.60 6.60
CA VAL A 136 -13.95 -0.50 6.16
C VAL A 136 -14.18 -0.55 4.66
N VAL A 137 -13.17 -0.80 3.83
CA VAL A 137 -13.32 -0.91 2.37
C VAL A 137 -14.24 -2.08 2.01
N VAL A 138 -14.08 -3.22 2.69
CA VAL A 138 -14.98 -4.37 2.51
C VAL A 138 -16.42 -4.02 2.90
N ARG A 139 -16.65 -3.25 3.97
CA ARG A 139 -18.00 -2.86 4.43
C ARG A 139 -18.61 -1.71 3.64
N ALA A 140 -17.79 -0.83 3.08
CA ALA A 140 -18.27 0.35 2.35
C ALA A 140 -18.97 0.00 1.02
N GLU A 141 -18.73 -1.21 0.48
CA GLU A 141 -19.32 -1.71 -0.78
C GLU A 141 -19.12 -0.79 -2.00
N VAL A 142 -18.18 0.16 -1.90
CA VAL A 142 -17.83 1.07 -3.00
C VAL A 142 -17.17 0.31 -4.14
N LEU A 143 -16.32 -0.67 -3.80
CA LEU A 143 -15.68 -1.57 -4.74
C LEU A 143 -16.45 -2.87 -4.83
N SER A 144 -16.49 -3.49 -6.02
CA SER A 144 -17.14 -4.77 -6.26
C SER A 144 -16.13 -5.85 -6.67
N GLY A 145 -16.52 -7.10 -6.50
CA GLY A 145 -15.70 -8.25 -6.91
C GLY A 145 -14.37 -8.35 -6.16
N LEU A 146 -13.30 -8.72 -6.86
CA LEU A 146 -11.98 -8.93 -6.27
C LEU A 146 -11.37 -7.65 -5.68
N ALA A 147 -11.65 -6.48 -6.28
CA ALA A 147 -11.12 -5.21 -5.79
C ALA A 147 -11.55 -4.90 -4.35
N ARG A 148 -12.72 -5.37 -3.92
CA ARG A 148 -13.22 -5.23 -2.56
C ARG A 148 -12.32 -5.93 -1.52
N TRP A 149 -11.75 -7.08 -1.90
CA TRP A 149 -11.00 -7.95 -0.99
C TRP A 149 -9.49 -7.78 -1.06
N VAL A 150 -8.99 -7.01 -2.04
CA VAL A 150 -7.56 -6.91 -2.34
C VAL A 150 -6.72 -6.32 -1.19
N LEU A 151 -7.31 -5.52 -0.30
CA LEU A 151 -6.63 -4.99 0.89
C LEU A 151 -6.51 -6.02 2.03
N VAL A 152 -7.28 -7.10 2.00
CA VAL A 152 -7.22 -8.13 3.08
C VAL A 152 -5.86 -8.82 3.14
N PRO A 153 -5.29 -9.36 2.03
CA PRO A 153 -3.95 -9.95 2.08
C PRO A 153 -2.86 -8.95 2.47
N VAL A 154 -3.01 -7.65 2.10
CA VAL A 154 -2.10 -6.60 2.55
C VAL A 154 -2.16 -6.44 4.07
N ALA A 155 -3.36 -6.41 4.65
CA ALA A 155 -3.54 -6.32 6.10
C ALA A 155 -2.98 -7.55 6.84
N VAL A 156 -3.17 -8.75 6.27
CA VAL A 156 -2.61 -10.00 6.83
C VAL A 156 -1.07 -9.95 6.82
N LEU A 157 -0.46 -9.55 5.71
CA LEU A 157 1.01 -9.42 5.63
C LEU A 157 1.52 -8.35 6.60
N ALA A 158 0.82 -7.21 6.72
CA ALA A 158 1.16 -6.15 7.66
C ALA A 158 1.15 -6.65 9.11
N CYS A 159 0.14 -7.45 9.50
CA CYS A 159 0.08 -8.07 10.82
C CYS A 159 1.20 -9.10 11.02
N ALA A 160 1.48 -9.92 10.02
CA ALA A 160 2.56 -10.90 10.10
C ALA A 160 3.93 -10.22 10.26
N SER A 161 4.23 -9.21 9.45
CA SER A 161 5.49 -8.45 9.54
C SER A 161 5.59 -7.65 10.85
N GLY A 162 4.50 -7.03 11.31
CA GLY A 162 4.45 -6.33 12.59
C GLY A 162 4.69 -7.27 13.78
N SER A 163 4.13 -8.47 13.77
CA SER A 163 4.32 -9.44 14.85
C SER A 163 5.76 -9.97 14.94
N LEU A 164 6.47 -10.07 13.82
CA LEU A 164 7.90 -10.45 13.82
C LEU A 164 8.78 -9.47 14.58
N SER A 165 8.39 -8.19 14.63
CA SER A 165 9.15 -7.15 15.37
C SER A 165 9.16 -7.37 16.89
N PHE A 166 8.27 -8.20 17.44
CA PHE A 166 8.19 -8.53 18.85
C PHE A 166 8.94 -9.83 19.23
N LEU A 167 9.43 -10.58 18.22
CA LEU A 167 10.16 -11.80 18.49
C LEU A 167 11.62 -11.50 18.90
N PRO A 168 12.20 -12.27 19.81
CA PRO A 168 13.62 -12.15 20.17
C PRO A 168 14.51 -12.32 18.92
N ALA A 169 15.57 -11.52 18.82
CA ALA A 169 16.47 -11.53 17.67
C ALA A 169 16.97 -12.95 17.25
N PRO A 170 17.32 -13.88 18.15
CA PRO A 170 17.73 -15.23 17.75
C PRO A 170 16.60 -16.04 17.11
N VAL A 171 15.33 -15.81 17.52
CA VAL A 171 14.17 -16.47 16.90
C VAL A 171 13.94 -15.91 15.52
N VAL A 172 14.02 -14.58 15.37
CA VAL A 172 13.88 -13.91 14.06
C VAL A 172 14.97 -14.38 13.11
N LEU A 173 16.22 -14.46 13.55
CA LEU A 173 17.34 -14.96 12.74
C LEU A 173 17.14 -16.44 12.36
N GLY A 174 16.68 -17.29 13.27
CA GLY A 174 16.44 -18.71 12.98
C GLY A 174 15.30 -18.93 11.98
N VAL A 175 14.23 -18.16 12.08
CA VAL A 175 13.09 -18.21 11.14
C VAL A 175 13.44 -17.52 9.81
N ALA A 176 14.18 -16.40 9.87
CA ALA A 176 14.56 -15.63 8.68
C ALA A 176 15.59 -16.37 7.80
N THR A 177 16.51 -17.12 8.40
CA THR A 177 17.53 -17.85 7.63
C THR A 177 16.98 -19.10 6.96
N ALA A 178 15.89 -19.68 7.46
CA ALA A 178 15.41 -20.97 6.95
C ALA A 178 14.41 -20.87 5.79
N LEU A 179 13.48 -19.88 5.77
CA LEU A 179 12.34 -19.93 4.82
C LEU A 179 11.66 -18.58 4.50
N VAL A 180 11.95 -17.46 5.17
CA VAL A 180 11.00 -16.36 5.24
C VAL A 180 11.53 -14.98 4.80
N ALA A 181 12.82 -14.69 4.86
CA ALA A 181 13.32 -13.34 4.60
C ALA A 181 13.14 -12.91 3.14
N VAL A 182 13.53 -13.74 2.20
CA VAL A 182 13.41 -13.43 0.76
C VAL A 182 11.97 -13.40 0.28
N PRO A 183 11.08 -14.36 0.67
CA PRO A 183 9.67 -14.30 0.25
C PRO A 183 8.90 -13.09 0.80
N ILE A 184 9.13 -12.70 2.07
CA ILE A 184 8.40 -11.56 2.67
C ILE A 184 8.78 -10.24 2.00
N GLU A 185 10.06 -10.04 1.70
CA GLU A 185 10.52 -8.82 1.02
C GLU A 185 9.98 -8.71 -0.42
N LEU A 186 9.77 -9.85 -1.09
CA LEU A 186 9.16 -9.87 -2.43
C LEU A 186 7.63 -9.84 -2.38
N LEU A 187 7.01 -10.25 -1.27
CA LEU A 187 5.56 -10.22 -1.12
C LEU A 187 5.00 -8.80 -1.09
N ASP A 188 5.69 -7.86 -0.46
CA ASP A 188 5.22 -6.46 -0.36
C ASP A 188 5.04 -5.81 -1.75
N PRO A 189 6.04 -5.80 -2.67
CA PRO A 189 5.85 -5.29 -4.02
C PRO A 189 4.80 -6.09 -4.83
N VAL A 190 4.72 -7.40 -4.65
CA VAL A 190 3.72 -8.23 -5.33
C VAL A 190 2.32 -7.87 -4.87
N LEU A 191 2.07 -7.74 -3.56
CA LEU A 191 0.77 -7.35 -3.03
C LEU A 191 0.40 -5.92 -3.44
N THR A 192 1.35 -4.98 -3.40
CA THR A 192 1.14 -3.62 -3.87
C THR A 192 0.76 -3.59 -5.37
N ALA A 193 1.43 -4.41 -6.20
CA ALA A 193 1.08 -4.57 -7.61
C ALA A 193 -0.32 -5.16 -7.78
N LEU A 194 -0.68 -6.18 -7.00
CA LEU A 194 -2.02 -6.79 -7.04
C LEU A 194 -3.12 -5.78 -6.67
N VAL A 195 -2.90 -4.93 -5.67
CA VAL A 195 -3.82 -3.82 -5.34
C VAL A 195 -3.96 -2.88 -6.53
N GLY A 196 -2.85 -2.47 -7.13
CA GLY A 196 -2.85 -1.60 -8.30
C GLY A 196 -3.61 -2.20 -9.49
N ILE A 197 -3.33 -3.47 -9.81
CA ILE A 197 -4.02 -4.21 -10.89
C ILE A 197 -5.52 -4.31 -10.60
N ALA A 198 -5.90 -4.67 -9.37
CA ALA A 198 -7.30 -4.81 -9.00
C ALA A 198 -8.08 -3.49 -9.16
N PHE A 199 -7.46 -2.35 -8.79
CA PHE A 199 -8.06 -1.04 -8.97
C PHE A 199 -8.20 -0.67 -10.45
N LEU A 200 -7.19 -0.96 -11.29
CA LEU A 200 -7.25 -0.72 -12.72
C LEU A 200 -8.32 -1.57 -13.41
N LEU A 201 -8.40 -2.85 -13.08
CA LEU A 201 -9.40 -3.76 -13.65
C LEU A 201 -10.81 -3.32 -13.23
N TRP A 202 -10.99 -2.96 -11.97
CA TRP A 202 -12.29 -2.48 -11.50
C TRP A 202 -12.71 -1.19 -12.21
N SER A 203 -11.80 -0.21 -12.34
CA SER A 203 -12.09 1.05 -13.04
C SER A 203 -12.49 0.84 -14.50
N ARG A 204 -11.82 -0.10 -15.20
CA ARG A 204 -12.18 -0.46 -16.58
C ARG A 204 -13.53 -1.16 -16.68
N MET A 205 -13.82 -2.10 -15.79
CA MET A 205 -15.10 -2.81 -15.78
C MET A 205 -16.27 -1.85 -15.55
N GLU A 206 -16.15 -0.91 -14.62
CA GLU A 206 -17.21 0.08 -14.38
C GLU A 206 -17.38 1.04 -15.56
N ALA A 207 -16.29 1.44 -16.23
CA ALA A 207 -16.35 2.23 -17.46
C ALA A 207 -17.12 1.52 -18.57
N VAL A 208 -16.92 0.20 -18.75
CA VAL A 208 -17.64 -0.61 -19.75
C VAL A 208 -19.12 -0.72 -19.38
N LYS A 209 -19.44 -1.01 -18.12
CA LYS A 209 -20.84 -1.08 -17.64
C LYS A 209 -21.57 0.25 -17.84
N HIS A 210 -20.92 1.37 -17.55
CA HIS A 210 -21.50 2.68 -17.74
C HIS A 210 -21.83 2.96 -19.21
N ARG A 211 -20.89 2.65 -20.13
CA ARG A 211 -21.12 2.79 -21.58
C ARG A 211 -22.27 1.92 -22.07
N ALA A 212 -22.36 0.68 -21.60
CA ALA A 212 -23.44 -0.22 -21.95
C ALA A 212 -24.81 0.30 -21.50
N ARG A 213 -24.90 0.88 -20.28
CA ARG A 213 -26.13 1.48 -19.78
C ARG A 213 -26.56 2.70 -20.59
N THR A 214 -25.64 3.62 -20.88
CA THR A 214 -25.97 4.82 -21.69
C THR A 214 -26.37 4.44 -23.13
N ALA A 215 -25.78 3.41 -23.70
CA ALA A 215 -26.22 2.91 -25.02
C ALA A 215 -27.64 2.31 -24.98
N TYR A 216 -28.01 1.65 -23.88
CA TYR A 216 -29.34 1.05 -23.72
C TYR A 216 -30.46 2.09 -23.48
N GLU A 217 -30.12 3.18 -22.79
CA GLU A 217 -31.04 4.30 -22.52
C GLU A 217 -31.28 5.21 -23.77
N ALA A 218 -30.43 5.10 -24.77
CA ALA A 218 -30.51 5.85 -26.02
C ALA A 218 -31.40 5.19 -27.12
N TRP A 219 -31.88 3.96 -26.87
CA TRP A 219 -32.84 3.24 -27.71
C TRP A 219 -34.23 3.26 -27.11
#